data_26a3970b4cbaee0edba1bece7a9a0d0b
#
_entry.id   26a3970b4cbaee0edba1bece7a9a0d0b
#
_cell.length_a   1.000
_cell.length_b   1.000
_cell.length_c   1.000
_cell.angle_alpha   90.00
_cell.angle_beta   90.00
_cell.angle_gamma   90.00
#
_symmetry.space_group_name_H-M   'P 1'
#
loop_
_entity.id
_entity.type
_entity.pdbx_description
1 polymer ?
#
loop_
_entity_poly.entity_id
_entity_poly.type
_entity_poly.pdbx_seq_one_letter_code
_entity_poly.pdbx_strand_id
1 'polypeptide(L)' 'MAIKNVEMDRRDSVSYRKLLKRGGFLSASYLSVSGLDVVRLKKLAQQGKIDAVRCAIGKSIRWYYRERQAELAHLRGEV' A
#
# COMPACT_ATOMS: atom_id res chain seq x y z
N MET A 1 -4.34 -12.74 4.79
CA MET A 1 -3.00 -12.62 4.17
C MET A 1 -2.62 -11.15 4.10
N ALA A 2 -1.47 -10.79 4.62
CA ALA A 2 -1.08 -9.38 4.73
C ALA A 2 -0.75 -8.72 3.38
N ILE A 3 -0.19 -9.46 2.44
CA ILE A 3 0.17 -8.93 1.13
C ILE A 3 -0.63 -9.66 0.05
N LYS A 4 -1.40 -8.87 -0.70
CA LYS A 4 -2.11 -9.35 -1.88
C LYS A 4 -1.33 -8.94 -3.11
N ASN A 5 -0.98 -9.91 -3.96
CA ASN A 5 -0.30 -9.64 -5.23
C ASN A 5 -1.34 -9.60 -6.35
N VAL A 6 -1.33 -8.52 -7.11
CA VAL A 6 -2.26 -8.30 -8.22
C VAL A 6 -1.47 -7.91 -9.45
N GLU A 7 -1.77 -8.54 -10.58
CA GLU A 7 -1.23 -8.17 -11.88
C GLU A 7 -2.34 -7.62 -12.74
N MET A 8 -2.07 -6.53 -13.45
CA MET A 8 -3.05 -5.93 -14.33
C MET A 8 -2.37 -5.11 -15.43
N ASP A 9 -3.12 -4.79 -16.48
CA ASP A 9 -2.66 -3.85 -17.48
C ASP A 9 -3.01 -2.41 -17.06
N ARG A 10 -2.54 -1.44 -17.85
CA ARG A 10 -2.77 -0.03 -17.54
C ARG A 10 -4.23 0.38 -17.61
N ARG A 11 -5.04 -0.29 -18.43
CA ARG A 11 -6.47 0.02 -18.55
C ARG A 11 -7.19 -0.24 -17.24
N ASP A 12 -6.90 -1.37 -16.63
CA ASP A 12 -7.59 -1.80 -15.42
C ASP A 12 -7.06 -1.07 -14.17
N SER A 13 -5.84 -0.53 -14.25
CA SER A 13 -5.19 0.09 -13.09
C SER A 13 -5.95 1.30 -12.56
N VAL A 14 -6.57 2.11 -13.41
CA VAL A 14 -7.32 3.30 -12.99
C VAL A 14 -8.52 2.89 -12.15
N SER A 15 -9.31 1.94 -12.64
CA SER A 15 -10.49 1.44 -11.91
C SER A 15 -10.09 0.74 -10.62
N TYR A 16 -9.03 -0.05 -10.65
CA TYR A 16 -8.55 -0.78 -9.49
C TYR A 16 -8.04 0.16 -8.40
N ARG A 17 -7.34 1.23 -8.77
CA ARG A 17 -6.89 2.24 -7.79
C ARG A 17 -8.05 2.91 -7.08
N LYS A 18 -9.15 3.16 -7.79
CA LYS A 18 -10.36 3.70 -7.18
C LYS A 18 -10.96 2.73 -6.17
N LEU A 19 -10.97 1.45 -6.50
CA LEU A 19 -11.45 0.41 -5.58
C LEU A 19 -10.56 0.31 -4.34
N LEU A 20 -9.25 0.38 -4.50
CA LEU A 20 -8.31 0.37 -3.38
C LEU A 20 -8.55 1.55 -2.44
N LYS A 21 -8.74 2.74 -3.00
CA LYS A 21 -9.00 3.95 -2.22
C LYS A 21 -10.30 3.82 -1.42
N ARG A 22 -11.36 3.29 -2.06
CA ARG A 22 -12.63 3.03 -1.37
C ARG A 22 -12.46 2.00 -0.25
N GLY A 23 -11.59 1.04 -0.43
CA GLY A 23 -11.29 0.02 0.58
C GLY A 23 -10.35 0.49 1.68
N GLY A 24 -9.94 1.76 1.66
CA GLY A 24 -9.06 2.32 2.69
C GLY A 24 -7.59 2.08 2.45
N PHE A 25 -7.16 1.85 1.20
CA PHE A 25 -5.76 1.70 0.83
C PHE A 25 -5.23 2.97 0.18
N LEU A 26 -4.03 3.39 0.59
CA LEU A 26 -3.33 4.54 0.00
C LEU A 26 -2.01 4.10 -0.61
N SER A 27 -1.59 4.79 -1.66
CA SER A 27 -0.34 4.48 -2.34
C SER A 27 0.87 4.79 -1.45
N ALA A 28 1.96 4.05 -1.66
CA ALA A 28 3.21 4.31 -0.98
C ALA A 28 3.72 5.74 -1.24
N SER A 29 3.54 6.24 -2.47
CA SER A 29 3.93 7.61 -2.82
C SER A 29 3.21 8.64 -1.97
N TYR A 30 1.90 8.49 -1.81
CA TYR A 30 1.11 9.39 -0.99
C TYR A 30 1.56 9.35 0.49
N LEU A 31 1.75 8.15 1.02
CA LEU A 31 2.17 7.98 2.41
C LEU A 31 3.57 8.54 2.66
N SER A 32 4.48 8.37 1.69
CA SER A 32 5.82 8.95 1.77
C SER A 32 5.77 10.48 1.83
N VAL A 33 4.97 11.11 0.99
CA VAL A 33 4.77 12.56 1.00
C VAL A 33 4.17 13.02 2.32
N SER A 34 3.33 12.19 2.93
CA SER A 34 2.71 12.48 4.23
C SER A 34 3.66 12.26 5.43
N GLY A 35 4.89 11.87 5.17
CA GLY A 35 5.92 11.75 6.21
C GLY A 35 6.10 10.35 6.80
N LEU A 36 5.43 9.33 6.25
CA LEU A 36 5.60 7.96 6.72
C LEU A 36 6.81 7.29 6.05
N ASP A 37 7.48 6.42 6.79
CA ASP A 37 8.60 5.64 6.28
C ASP A 37 8.06 4.41 5.53
N VAL A 38 7.99 4.50 4.20
CA VAL A 38 7.41 3.44 3.37
C VAL A 38 8.29 2.19 3.30
N VAL A 39 9.57 2.31 3.56
CA VAL A 39 10.46 1.13 3.65
C VAL A 39 10.07 0.29 4.87
N ARG A 40 9.80 0.93 6.00
CA ARG A 40 9.34 0.25 7.21
C ARG A 40 7.92 -0.29 7.05
N LEU A 41 7.04 0.43 6.37
CA LEU A 41 5.70 -0.08 6.05
C LEU A 41 5.77 -1.39 5.29
N LYS A 42 6.65 -1.46 4.29
CA LYS A 42 6.85 -2.69 3.52
C LYS A 42 7.33 -3.84 4.40
N LYS A 43 8.25 -3.57 5.31
CA LYS A 43 8.73 -4.59 6.28
C LYS A 43 7.62 -5.08 7.19
N LEU A 44 6.78 -4.17 7.70
CA LEU A 44 5.64 -4.54 8.53
C LEU A 44 4.65 -5.41 7.77
N ALA A 45 4.39 -5.09 6.50
CA ALA A 45 3.52 -5.91 5.65
C ALA A 45 4.12 -7.30 5.42
N GLN A 46 5.43 -7.39 5.19
CA GLN A 46 6.13 -8.66 5.02
C GLN A 46 6.10 -9.51 6.29
N GLN A 47 6.04 -8.87 7.45
CA GLN A 47 5.91 -9.54 8.75
C GLN A 47 4.44 -9.89 9.08
N GLY A 48 3.50 -9.56 8.23
CA GLY A 48 2.09 -9.82 8.47
C GLY A 48 1.40 -8.87 9.45
N LYS A 49 2.03 -7.77 9.81
CA LYS A 49 1.51 -6.83 10.81
C LYS A 49 0.54 -5.80 10.23
N ILE A 50 0.65 -5.50 8.95
CA ILE A 50 -0.26 -4.59 8.25
C ILE A 50 -0.63 -5.19 6.90
N ASP A 51 -1.78 -4.79 6.38
CA ASP A 51 -2.25 -5.23 5.07
C ASP A 51 -1.68 -4.35 3.96
N ALA A 52 -1.27 -4.99 2.88
CA ALA A 52 -0.75 -4.30 1.71
C ALA A 52 -1.24 -4.95 0.42
N VAL A 53 -1.26 -4.17 -0.65
CA VAL A 53 -1.52 -4.67 -1.99
C VAL A 53 -0.33 -4.30 -2.87
N ARG A 54 0.26 -5.29 -3.49
CA ARG A 54 1.34 -5.10 -4.45
C ARG A 54 0.77 -5.24 -5.85
N CYS A 55 0.73 -4.13 -6.58
CA CYS A 55 0.19 -4.10 -7.94
C CYS A 55 1.31 -4.09 -8.95
N ALA A 56 1.36 -5.11 -9.80
CA ALA A 56 2.23 -5.12 -10.97
C ALA A 56 1.42 -4.61 -12.17
N ILE A 57 1.78 -3.43 -12.66
CA ILE A 57 1.10 -2.75 -13.76
C ILE A 57 2.09 -2.61 -14.90
N GLY A 58 1.99 -3.50 -15.90
CA GLY A 58 3.00 -3.60 -16.94
C GLY A 58 4.37 -3.89 -16.33
N LYS A 59 5.34 -3.01 -16.53
CA LYS A 59 6.69 -3.14 -15.95
C LYS A 59 6.86 -2.41 -14.62
N SER A 60 5.82 -1.75 -14.14
CA SER A 60 5.86 -0.96 -12.91
C SER A 60 5.26 -1.73 -11.76
N ILE A 61 5.81 -1.55 -10.58
CA ILE A 61 5.27 -2.14 -9.36
C ILE A 61 4.89 -1.00 -8.43
N ARG A 62 3.66 -1.05 -7.92
CA ARG A 62 3.15 -0.06 -6.99
C ARG A 62 2.63 -0.75 -5.73
N TRP A 63 2.94 -0.17 -4.59
CA TRP A 63 2.51 -0.66 -3.30
C TRP A 63 1.43 0.24 -2.72
N TYR A 64 0.42 -0.39 -2.12
CA TYR A 64 -0.66 0.28 -1.41
C TYR A 64 -0.77 -0.32 -0.02
N TYR A 65 -1.00 0.52 0.97
CA TYR A 65 -1.10 0.10 2.37
C TYR A 65 -2.43 0.56 2.95
N ARG A 66 -2.96 -0.22 3.88
CA ARG A 66 -4.20 0.15 4.56
C ARG A 66 -3.94 1.40 5.39
N GLU A 67 -4.65 2.47 5.07
CA GLU A 67 -4.45 3.80 5.65
C GLU A 67 -4.49 3.77 7.17
N ARG A 68 -5.52 3.15 7.74
CA ARG A 68 -5.68 3.13 9.20
C ARG A 68 -4.54 2.42 9.91
N GLN A 69 -4.09 1.29 9.36
CA GLN A 69 -2.97 0.55 9.92
C GLN A 69 -1.66 1.34 9.80
N ALA A 70 -1.45 2.02 8.68
CA ALA A 70 -0.28 2.86 8.47
C ALA A 70 -0.26 4.04 9.45
N GLU A 71 -1.41 4.69 9.64
CA GLU A 71 -1.54 5.80 10.60
C GLU A 71 -1.25 5.35 12.02
N LEU A 72 -1.80 4.22 12.44
CA LEU A 72 -1.55 3.68 13.78
C LEU A 72 -0.07 3.34 13.98
N ALA A 73 0.58 2.75 12.97
CA ALA A 73 2.00 2.45 13.03
C ALA A 73 2.82 3.75 13.12
N HIS A 74 2.41 4.79 12.40
CA HIS A 74 3.07 6.09 12.47
C HIS A 74 2.94 6.73 13.86
N LEU A 75 1.76 6.67 14.46
CA LEU A 75 1.53 7.18 15.81
C LEU A 75 2.36 6.45 16.86
N ARG A 76 2.64 5.17 16.64
CA ARG A 76 3.51 4.38 17.53
C ARG A 76 5.01 4.60 17.26
N GLY A 77 5.36 5.42 16.29
CA GLY A 77 6.76 5.66 15.94
C GLY A 77 7.41 4.53 15.15
N GLU A 78 6.63 3.62 14.57
CA GLU A 78 7.15 2.49 13.81
C GLU A 78 7.48 2.83 12.36
N VAL A 79 6.86 3.83 11.81
CA VAL A 79 7.05 4.22 10.40
C VAL A 79 7.13 5.74 10.21
#